data_72aeb940b94a72f8a262e6488884cc6a
#
_entry.id   72aeb940b94a72f8a262e6488884cc6a
#
_cell.length_a   1.000
_cell.length_b   1.000
_cell.length_c   1.000
_cell.angle_alpha   90.00
_cell.angle_beta   90.00
_cell.angle_gamma   90.00
#
_symmetry.space_group_name_H-M   'P 1'
#
loop_
_entity.id
_entity.type
_entity.pdbx_description
1 polymer ?
#
loop_
_entity_poly.entity_id
_entity_poly.type
_entity_poly.pdbx_seq_one_letter_code
_entity_poly.pdbx_strand_id
1 'polypeptide(L)'
;MSLQIFFTLFNIVWLIFTIFVTNIGLKFFSMKRIILSGGGTGGHIYPAIAVAEALKRILGEENVEILFVGAEGKMEMTAVPKAGYRIIGVPIAGLQRSLSLKNLLLPFKVIKSVREAKKILKGFAPDVVVGFGGYASAPVLWAAQRMGIPTVIQEQNSYAGLVNKIVGRKAKSICVAYDGMERFFPAERIVKTGNPLRAVFSAAQTDKGAALDYYGFNDSLPVILVVGGSLGTRTLNNMMRSWVMTLDGEAPVQVIWQTGRYYEQEMKQFLQHYPTKNIWQGAFIERMDYAYAVADVVISRSGACTVSELCLAGKPTLFVPSPNVAEDHQTKNAQALVDKKAARMVADADAVDCAISTALRMVADSNELTMLSKNIAKLAIADSAERVAAEALKYCKES
;
A
#
# COMPACT_ATOMS: atom_id res chain seq x y z
N MET A 1 7.65 73.46 9.34
CA MET A 1 8.23 72.35 10.12
C MET A 1 7.40 71.08 10.11
N SER A 2 6.20 71.02 9.57
CA SER A 2 5.29 69.88 9.66
C SER A 2 5.35 68.84 8.50
N LEU A 3 5.64 69.27 7.29
CA LEU A 3 5.59 68.42 6.10
C LEU A 3 6.83 67.50 5.97
N GLN A 4 8.00 68.03 6.32
CA GLN A 4 9.26 67.28 6.27
C GLN A 4 9.33 66.17 7.35
N ILE A 5 8.78 66.44 8.53
CA ILE A 5 8.68 65.43 9.62
C ILE A 5 7.71 64.34 9.24
N PHE A 6 6.60 64.66 8.57
CA PHE A 6 5.62 63.68 8.09
C PHE A 6 6.22 62.74 7.02
N PHE A 7 6.96 63.25 6.05
CA PHE A 7 7.65 62.44 5.02
C PHE A 7 8.74 61.55 5.63
N THR A 8 9.46 62.03 6.62
CA THR A 8 10.51 61.23 7.28
C THR A 8 9.89 60.08 8.11
N LEU A 9 8.83 60.34 8.85
CA LEU A 9 8.09 59.33 9.60
C LEU A 9 7.44 58.29 8.67
N PHE A 10 6.85 58.72 7.57
CA PHE A 10 6.26 57.84 6.56
C PHE A 10 7.32 56.90 5.94
N ASN A 11 8.49 57.44 5.58
CA ASN A 11 9.58 56.61 5.06
C ASN A 11 10.15 55.63 6.08
N ILE A 12 10.24 55.99 7.37
CA ILE A 12 10.67 55.10 8.45
C ILE A 12 9.63 53.99 8.66
N VAL A 13 8.34 54.33 8.69
CA VAL A 13 7.27 53.33 8.84
C VAL A 13 7.23 52.40 7.62
N TRP A 14 7.40 52.92 6.41
CA TRP A 14 7.48 52.13 5.19
C TRP A 14 8.71 51.23 5.18
N LEU A 15 9.87 51.71 5.64
CA LEU A 15 11.11 50.92 5.75
C LEU A 15 10.97 49.81 6.80
N ILE A 16 10.38 50.11 7.97
CA ILE A 16 10.09 49.14 9.03
C ILE A 16 9.07 48.10 8.53
N PHE A 17 8.01 48.55 7.82
CA PHE A 17 7.04 47.65 7.21
C PHE A 17 7.68 46.73 6.15
N THR A 18 8.56 47.28 5.31
CA THR A 18 9.29 46.51 4.28
C THR A 18 10.27 45.54 4.93
N ILE A 19 11.02 45.97 5.97
CA ILE A 19 11.92 45.08 6.74
C ILE A 19 11.12 44.04 7.53
N PHE A 20 9.95 44.38 8.07
CA PHE A 20 9.07 43.44 8.78
C PHE A 20 8.45 42.44 7.83
N VAL A 21 8.02 42.85 6.62
CA VAL A 21 7.50 41.93 5.58
C VAL A 21 8.61 41.06 4.98
N THR A 22 9.84 41.57 4.87
CA THR A 22 11.00 40.76 4.39
C THR A 22 11.62 39.88 5.46
N ASN A 23 11.58 40.27 6.75
CA ASN A 23 12.11 39.45 7.87
C ASN A 23 11.09 38.49 8.49
N ILE A 24 9.80 38.75 8.44
CA ILE A 24 8.76 37.72 8.56
C ILE A 24 8.75 37.04 7.21
N GLY A 25 9.70 36.14 6.97
CA GLY A 25 9.70 35.32 5.75
C GLY A 25 8.32 34.69 5.55
N LEU A 26 7.34 35.46 5.09
CA LEU A 26 6.21 34.96 4.35
C LEU A 26 6.81 34.39 3.07
N LYS A 27 7.41 33.22 3.23
CA LYS A 27 7.51 32.28 2.11
C LYS A 27 6.06 32.13 1.66
N PHE A 28 5.67 32.87 0.66
CA PHE A 28 4.53 32.51 -0.15
C PHE A 28 4.87 31.13 -0.70
N PHE A 29 4.53 30.10 0.07
CA PHE A 29 4.63 28.74 -0.44
C PHE A 29 3.67 28.69 -1.63
N SER A 30 4.23 28.76 -2.84
CA SER A 30 3.45 28.50 -4.04
C SER A 30 2.79 27.14 -3.83
N MET A 31 1.44 27.12 -3.86
CA MET A 31 0.65 25.90 -3.68
C MET A 31 1.16 24.83 -4.63
N LYS A 32 1.63 23.71 -4.09
CA LYS A 32 2.13 22.57 -4.87
C LYS A 32 0.96 21.78 -5.42
N ARG A 33 0.96 21.52 -6.71
CA ARG A 33 -0.11 20.80 -7.40
C ARG A 33 0.37 19.43 -7.82
N ILE A 34 -0.17 18.38 -7.20
CA ILE A 34 0.31 17.01 -7.38
C ILE A 34 -0.83 16.10 -7.85
N ILE A 35 -0.58 15.37 -8.93
CA ILE A 35 -1.48 14.29 -9.36
C ILE A 35 -0.92 12.96 -8.89
N LEU A 36 -1.77 12.16 -8.22
CA LEU A 36 -1.51 10.78 -7.86
C LEU A 36 -2.36 9.86 -8.72
N SER A 37 -1.73 8.91 -9.42
CA SER A 37 -2.44 8.04 -10.35
C SER A 37 -2.10 6.57 -10.11
N GLY A 38 -3.14 5.78 -9.93
CA GLY A 38 -3.05 4.33 -9.72
C GLY A 38 -4.45 3.75 -9.67
N GLY A 39 -4.57 2.45 -9.77
CA GLY A 39 -5.90 1.85 -9.67
C GLY A 39 -5.99 0.37 -9.99
N GLY A 40 -7.23 -0.11 -9.92
CA GLY A 40 -7.60 -1.50 -10.18
C GLY A 40 -7.46 -2.43 -8.98
N THR A 41 -6.58 -2.14 -8.03
CA THR A 41 -6.40 -2.94 -6.80
C THR A 41 -6.04 -2.07 -5.60
N GLY A 42 -6.32 -2.58 -4.39
CA GLY A 42 -5.92 -1.92 -3.15
C GLY A 42 -4.41 -1.70 -3.02
N GLY A 43 -3.59 -2.61 -3.61
CA GLY A 43 -2.14 -2.51 -3.62
C GLY A 43 -1.58 -1.27 -4.34
N HIS A 44 -2.37 -0.64 -5.24
CA HIS A 44 -1.98 0.62 -5.89
C HIS A 44 -2.59 1.85 -5.20
N ILE A 45 -3.81 1.72 -4.69
CA ILE A 45 -4.58 2.85 -4.18
C ILE A 45 -4.20 3.22 -2.75
N TYR A 46 -4.02 2.25 -1.86
CA TYR A 46 -3.66 2.55 -0.47
C TYR A 46 -2.26 3.17 -0.33
N PRO A 47 -1.22 2.74 -1.08
CA PRO A 47 0.04 3.46 -1.15
C PRO A 47 -0.10 4.90 -1.64
N ALA A 48 -0.95 5.14 -2.64
CA ALA A 48 -1.20 6.50 -3.15
C ALA A 48 -1.86 7.39 -2.09
N ILE A 49 -2.83 6.85 -1.33
CA ILE A 49 -3.47 7.57 -0.21
C ILE A 49 -2.44 7.86 0.89
N ALA A 50 -1.60 6.91 1.25
CA ALA A 50 -0.55 7.10 2.26
C ALA A 50 0.44 8.23 1.86
N VAL A 51 0.82 8.29 0.58
CA VAL A 51 1.66 9.38 0.07
C VAL A 51 0.92 10.72 0.07
N ALA A 52 -0.38 10.75 -0.24
CA ALA A 52 -1.18 11.96 -0.15
C ALA A 52 -1.22 12.51 1.29
N GLU A 53 -1.41 11.64 2.27
CA GLU A 53 -1.37 11.98 3.69
C GLU A 53 0.03 12.50 4.10
N ALA A 54 1.11 11.86 3.62
CA ALA A 54 2.48 12.30 3.88
C ALA A 54 2.76 13.68 3.27
N LEU A 55 2.31 13.94 2.05
CA LEU A 55 2.43 15.25 1.40
C LEU A 55 1.75 16.36 2.21
N LYS A 56 0.54 16.11 2.72
CA LYS A 56 -0.17 17.06 3.59
C LYS A 56 0.56 17.29 4.91
N ARG A 57 1.12 16.24 5.52
CA ARG A 57 1.92 16.39 6.76
C ARG A 57 3.20 17.20 6.53
N ILE A 58 3.86 17.03 5.40
CA ILE A 58 5.14 17.71 5.09
C ILE A 58 4.91 19.18 4.73
N LEU A 59 3.88 19.49 3.94
CA LEU A 59 3.67 20.84 3.39
C LEU A 59 2.66 21.69 4.16
N GLY A 60 1.78 21.07 4.94
CA GLY A 60 0.53 21.67 5.41
C GLY A 60 -0.58 21.53 4.35
N GLU A 61 -1.81 21.37 4.80
CA GLU A 61 -2.97 21.14 3.91
C GLU A 61 -3.22 22.32 2.96
N GLU A 62 -2.94 23.53 3.42
CA GLU A 62 -3.13 24.80 2.70
C GLU A 62 -2.09 25.03 1.58
N ASN A 63 -0.98 24.29 1.60
CA ASN A 63 0.14 24.48 0.66
C ASN A 63 0.20 23.40 -0.42
N VAL A 64 -0.73 22.44 -0.43
CA VAL A 64 -0.76 21.36 -1.42
C VAL A 64 -2.17 21.08 -1.94
N GLU A 65 -2.31 21.07 -3.26
CA GLU A 65 -3.51 20.61 -3.94
C GLU A 65 -3.25 19.23 -4.56
N ILE A 66 -3.99 18.22 -4.11
CA ILE A 66 -3.84 16.84 -4.55
C ILE A 66 -5.07 16.40 -5.36
N LEU A 67 -4.84 15.89 -6.55
CA LEU A 67 -5.85 15.29 -7.39
C LEU A 67 -5.49 13.84 -7.70
N PHE A 68 -6.43 12.93 -7.44
CA PHE A 68 -6.29 11.56 -7.89
C PHE A 68 -6.85 11.38 -9.30
N VAL A 69 -6.21 10.52 -10.10
CA VAL A 69 -6.71 10.09 -11.40
C VAL A 69 -6.68 8.57 -11.45
N GLY A 70 -7.86 7.96 -11.65
CA GLY A 70 -8.07 6.51 -11.63
C GLY A 70 -8.92 6.01 -12.80
N ALA A 71 -9.29 4.73 -12.80
CA ALA A 71 -10.17 4.14 -13.79
C ALA A 71 -11.64 4.27 -13.38
N GLU A 72 -12.49 4.68 -14.32
CA GLU A 72 -13.94 4.72 -14.10
C GLU A 72 -14.50 3.35 -13.68
N GLY A 73 -15.43 3.37 -12.70
CA GLY A 73 -16.12 2.17 -12.23
C GLY A 73 -15.25 1.17 -11.47
N LYS A 74 -14.06 1.57 -11.01
CA LYS A 74 -13.15 0.74 -10.20
C LYS A 74 -13.17 1.18 -8.73
N MET A 75 -12.54 0.36 -7.87
CA MET A 75 -12.58 0.56 -6.42
C MET A 75 -12.03 1.92 -5.98
N GLU A 76 -11.11 2.48 -6.71
CA GLU A 76 -10.54 3.80 -6.43
C GLU A 76 -11.58 4.91 -6.43
N MET A 77 -12.62 4.80 -7.27
CA MET A 77 -13.72 5.78 -7.32
C MET A 77 -14.53 5.84 -6.02
N THR A 78 -14.41 4.84 -5.16
CA THR A 78 -15.04 4.80 -3.84
C THR A 78 -14.01 4.99 -2.71
N ALA A 79 -12.83 4.38 -2.82
CA ALA A 79 -11.83 4.38 -1.75
C ALA A 79 -11.18 5.77 -1.57
N VAL A 80 -10.89 6.47 -2.66
CA VAL A 80 -10.24 7.79 -2.62
C VAL A 80 -11.14 8.87 -2.01
N PRO A 81 -12.44 9.00 -2.41
CA PRO A 81 -13.36 9.93 -1.74
C PRO A 81 -13.59 9.61 -0.25
N LYS A 82 -13.64 8.32 0.13
CA LYS A 82 -13.72 7.93 1.54
C LYS A 82 -12.51 8.38 2.36
N ALA A 83 -11.35 8.54 1.71
CA ALA A 83 -10.14 9.08 2.32
C ALA A 83 -10.07 10.63 2.28
N GLY A 84 -11.12 11.30 1.80
CA GLY A 84 -11.20 12.78 1.77
C GLY A 84 -10.52 13.44 0.57
N TYR A 85 -10.23 12.70 -0.51
CA TYR A 85 -9.55 13.26 -1.69
C TYR A 85 -10.45 13.32 -2.92
N ARG A 86 -10.20 14.33 -3.77
CA ARG A 86 -10.81 14.42 -5.11
C ARG A 86 -10.21 13.37 -6.04
N ILE A 87 -11.07 12.73 -6.85
CA ILE A 87 -10.64 11.83 -7.92
C ILE A 87 -11.40 12.11 -9.22
N ILE A 88 -10.70 11.98 -10.34
CA ILE A 88 -11.30 12.01 -11.68
C ILE A 88 -11.07 10.63 -12.31
N GLY A 89 -12.15 10.03 -12.80
CA GLY A 89 -12.09 8.78 -13.55
C GLY A 89 -11.72 9.03 -15.01
N VAL A 90 -10.89 8.14 -15.56
CA VAL A 90 -10.64 8.07 -16.99
C VAL A 90 -11.17 6.73 -17.55
N PRO A 91 -11.72 6.72 -18.77
CA PRO A 91 -12.24 5.50 -19.38
C PRO A 91 -11.08 4.58 -19.77
N ILE A 92 -10.79 3.59 -18.92
CA ILE A 92 -9.68 2.65 -19.12
C ILE A 92 -10.23 1.26 -19.44
N ALA A 93 -9.73 0.66 -20.51
CA ALA A 93 -9.94 -0.75 -20.76
C ALA A 93 -8.69 -1.52 -20.33
N GLY A 94 -8.83 -2.40 -19.34
CA GLY A 94 -7.80 -3.41 -19.07
C GLY A 94 -7.67 -4.37 -20.25
N LEU A 95 -6.46 -4.80 -20.56
CA LEU A 95 -6.21 -5.87 -21.51
C LEU A 95 -6.91 -7.13 -21.00
N GLN A 96 -7.92 -7.61 -21.70
CA GLN A 96 -8.48 -8.93 -21.41
C GLN A 96 -7.50 -9.99 -21.94
N ARG A 97 -7.12 -10.93 -21.09
CA ARG A 97 -6.18 -12.03 -21.44
C ARG A 97 -6.74 -12.99 -22.51
N SER A 98 -8.03 -12.90 -22.83
CA SER A 98 -8.66 -13.70 -23.91
C SER A 98 -8.53 -13.01 -25.26
N LEU A 99 -8.36 -13.77 -26.33
CA LEU A 99 -8.48 -13.33 -27.72
C LEU A 99 -9.95 -12.95 -27.99
N SER A 100 -10.34 -11.75 -27.60
CA SER A 100 -11.70 -11.22 -27.78
C SER A 100 -11.68 -10.11 -28.84
N LEU A 101 -12.69 -10.08 -29.71
CA LEU A 101 -12.95 -8.96 -30.65
C LEU A 101 -12.99 -7.58 -29.93
N LYS A 102 -13.25 -7.56 -28.62
CA LYS A 102 -13.15 -6.35 -27.79
C LYS A 102 -11.74 -5.77 -27.71
N ASN A 103 -10.71 -6.57 -27.97
CA ASN A 103 -9.32 -6.10 -28.01
C ASN A 103 -9.01 -5.29 -29.28
N LEU A 104 -9.76 -5.45 -30.37
CA LEU A 104 -9.64 -4.61 -31.58
C LEU A 104 -9.99 -3.13 -31.30
N LEU A 105 -10.87 -2.86 -30.33
CA LEU A 105 -11.22 -1.50 -29.92
C LEU A 105 -10.24 -0.89 -28.89
N LEU A 106 -9.25 -1.67 -28.42
CA LEU A 106 -8.28 -1.25 -27.41
C LEU A 106 -7.49 0.00 -27.84
N PRO A 107 -6.96 0.12 -29.07
CA PRO A 107 -6.23 1.31 -29.51
C PRO A 107 -7.07 2.60 -29.39
N PHE A 108 -8.34 2.54 -29.81
CA PHE A 108 -9.26 3.68 -29.72
C PHE A 108 -9.54 4.08 -28.27
N LYS A 109 -9.71 3.10 -27.39
CA LYS A 109 -9.90 3.34 -25.96
C LYS A 109 -8.65 3.95 -25.31
N VAL A 110 -7.46 3.49 -25.67
CA VAL A 110 -6.19 4.07 -25.22
C VAL A 110 -6.06 5.52 -25.68
N ILE A 111 -6.34 5.81 -26.96
CA ILE A 111 -6.31 7.18 -27.48
C ILE A 111 -7.29 8.08 -26.74
N LYS A 112 -8.52 7.60 -26.46
CA LYS A 112 -9.52 8.34 -25.67
C LYS A 112 -9.00 8.61 -24.26
N SER A 113 -8.49 7.57 -23.56
CA SER A 113 -7.93 7.70 -22.20
C SER A 113 -6.79 8.74 -22.14
N VAL A 114 -5.89 8.73 -23.13
CA VAL A 114 -4.78 9.70 -23.22
C VAL A 114 -5.29 11.11 -23.49
N ARG A 115 -6.33 11.28 -24.34
CA ARG A 115 -6.93 12.60 -24.59
C ARG A 115 -7.58 13.17 -23.32
N GLU A 116 -8.33 12.35 -22.59
CA GLU A 116 -8.93 12.77 -21.31
C GLU A 116 -7.85 13.07 -20.26
N ALA A 117 -6.82 12.24 -20.13
CA ALA A 117 -5.67 12.50 -19.27
C ALA A 117 -5.01 13.85 -19.61
N LYS A 118 -4.81 14.17 -20.89
CA LYS A 118 -4.27 15.49 -21.31
C LYS A 118 -5.16 16.67 -20.91
N LYS A 119 -6.49 16.52 -20.99
CA LYS A 119 -7.42 17.59 -20.55
C LYS A 119 -7.30 17.80 -19.04
N ILE A 120 -7.25 16.72 -18.25
CA ILE A 120 -7.07 16.77 -16.79
C ILE A 120 -5.75 17.45 -16.45
N LEU A 121 -4.64 17.04 -17.08
CA LEU A 121 -3.31 17.62 -16.86
C LEU A 121 -3.27 19.12 -17.22
N LYS A 122 -3.90 19.53 -18.33
CA LYS A 122 -3.98 20.94 -18.70
C LYS A 122 -4.82 21.75 -17.72
N GLY A 123 -5.96 21.23 -17.28
CA GLY A 123 -6.88 21.94 -16.37
C GLY A 123 -6.34 22.04 -14.95
N PHE A 124 -5.66 21.01 -14.47
CA PHE A 124 -5.09 20.97 -13.13
C PHE A 124 -3.69 21.61 -13.06
N ALA A 125 -2.92 21.56 -14.16
CA ALA A 125 -1.54 22.09 -14.27
C ALA A 125 -0.61 21.60 -13.14
N PRO A 126 -0.41 20.26 -12.97
CA PRO A 126 0.40 19.74 -11.88
C PRO A 126 1.89 20.05 -12.05
N ASP A 127 2.59 20.23 -10.93
CA ASP A 127 4.05 20.29 -10.88
C ASP A 127 4.68 18.94 -11.15
N VAL A 128 4.08 17.87 -10.61
CA VAL A 128 4.55 16.48 -10.73
C VAL A 128 3.38 15.51 -10.76
N VAL A 129 3.57 14.39 -11.45
CA VAL A 129 2.62 13.27 -11.45
C VAL A 129 3.29 12.04 -10.86
N VAL A 130 2.69 11.45 -9.82
CA VAL A 130 3.16 10.23 -9.19
C VAL A 130 2.28 9.05 -9.60
N GLY A 131 2.88 8.02 -10.18
CA GLY A 131 2.19 6.81 -10.62
C GLY A 131 2.47 5.63 -9.71
N PHE A 132 1.40 4.96 -9.28
CA PHE A 132 1.46 3.79 -8.39
C PHE A 132 1.19 2.47 -9.12
N GLY A 133 1.16 2.50 -10.45
CA GLY A 133 0.91 1.31 -11.25
C GLY A 133 -0.57 1.05 -11.54
N GLY A 134 -0.83 -0.13 -12.09
CA GLY A 134 -2.13 -0.46 -12.67
C GLY A 134 -2.35 0.20 -14.04
N TYR A 135 -3.33 -0.33 -14.79
CA TYR A 135 -3.65 0.23 -16.12
C TYR A 135 -4.13 1.68 -16.08
N ALA A 136 -4.63 2.13 -14.91
CA ALA A 136 -5.12 3.49 -14.71
C ALA A 136 -4.03 4.55 -14.82
N SER A 137 -2.82 4.26 -14.33
CA SER A 137 -1.72 5.22 -14.33
C SER A 137 -1.06 5.40 -15.71
N ALA A 138 -1.12 4.38 -16.59
CA ALA A 138 -0.43 4.41 -17.88
C ALA A 138 -0.76 5.63 -18.75
N PRO A 139 -2.03 5.94 -19.09
CA PRO A 139 -2.35 7.08 -19.95
C PRO A 139 -2.02 8.42 -19.30
N VAL A 140 -2.11 8.53 -17.97
CA VAL A 140 -1.82 9.76 -17.23
C VAL A 140 -0.32 10.04 -17.25
N LEU A 141 0.51 9.06 -16.87
CA LEU A 141 1.97 9.18 -16.89
C LEU A 141 2.51 9.40 -18.29
N TRP A 142 1.99 8.65 -19.27
CA TRP A 142 2.43 8.82 -20.66
C TRP A 142 2.06 10.22 -21.21
N ALA A 143 0.87 10.74 -20.89
CA ALA A 143 0.46 12.09 -21.29
C ALA A 143 1.32 13.14 -20.59
N ALA A 144 1.58 13.01 -19.28
CA ALA A 144 2.44 13.91 -18.51
C ALA A 144 3.85 13.99 -19.10
N GLN A 145 4.47 12.84 -19.38
CA GLN A 145 5.79 12.75 -20.01
C GLN A 145 5.85 13.40 -21.39
N ARG A 146 4.77 13.29 -22.18
CA ARG A 146 4.66 13.95 -23.50
C ARG A 146 4.45 15.47 -23.41
N MET A 147 3.94 15.95 -22.28
CA MET A 147 3.74 17.37 -21.99
C MET A 147 4.93 18.00 -21.25
N GLY A 148 6.01 17.24 -20.99
CA GLY A 148 7.17 17.73 -20.24
C GLY A 148 6.96 17.85 -18.73
N ILE A 149 5.83 17.33 -18.20
CA ILE A 149 5.55 17.33 -16.76
C ILE A 149 6.37 16.20 -16.11
N PRO A 150 7.12 16.50 -15.03
CA PRO A 150 7.89 15.49 -14.30
C PRO A 150 7.01 14.34 -13.82
N THR A 151 7.52 13.11 -13.91
CA THR A 151 6.83 11.93 -13.39
C THR A 151 7.72 11.15 -12.44
N VAL A 152 7.14 10.70 -11.34
CA VAL A 152 7.72 9.75 -10.39
C VAL A 152 6.86 8.49 -10.44
N ILE A 153 7.46 7.32 -10.37
CA ILE A 153 6.70 6.06 -10.25
C ILE A 153 7.08 5.35 -8.96
N GLN A 154 6.12 4.64 -8.39
CA GLN A 154 6.33 3.76 -7.26
C GLN A 154 5.99 2.33 -7.68
N GLU A 155 6.94 1.41 -7.50
CA GLU A 155 6.79 -0.02 -7.76
C GLU A 155 6.75 -0.79 -6.44
N GLN A 156 5.63 -1.46 -6.21
CA GLN A 156 5.35 -2.14 -4.95
C GLN A 156 5.94 -3.55 -4.88
N ASN A 157 6.14 -4.19 -6.01
CA ASN A 157 6.48 -5.61 -6.10
C ASN A 157 7.96 -5.83 -6.39
N SER A 158 8.47 -6.99 -6.02
CA SER A 158 9.82 -7.44 -6.36
C SER A 158 10.01 -7.74 -7.86
N TYR A 159 8.92 -7.78 -8.62
CA TYR A 159 8.91 -7.89 -10.08
C TYR A 159 8.05 -6.77 -10.67
N ALA A 160 8.68 -5.91 -11.44
CA ALA A 160 8.04 -4.71 -11.95
C ALA A 160 6.88 -5.01 -12.90
N GLY A 161 5.75 -4.31 -12.69
CA GLY A 161 4.60 -4.39 -13.57
C GLY A 161 4.87 -3.81 -14.96
N LEU A 162 4.18 -4.33 -15.98
CA LEU A 162 4.37 -3.92 -17.39
C LEU A 162 4.25 -2.41 -17.59
N VAL A 163 3.25 -1.78 -16.98
CA VAL A 163 3.06 -0.33 -17.08
C VAL A 163 4.28 0.41 -16.55
N ASN A 164 4.73 0.08 -15.34
CA ASN A 164 5.88 0.73 -14.73
C ASN A 164 7.17 0.52 -15.52
N LYS A 165 7.39 -0.66 -16.15
CA LYS A 165 8.52 -0.90 -17.06
C LYS A 165 8.51 0.05 -18.27
N ILE A 166 7.33 0.33 -18.82
CA ILE A 166 7.19 1.20 -20.00
C ILE A 166 7.41 2.67 -19.62
N VAL A 167 6.68 3.16 -18.62
CA VAL A 167 6.74 4.58 -18.23
C VAL A 167 7.99 4.93 -17.44
N GLY A 168 8.61 3.96 -16.76
CA GLY A 168 9.85 4.12 -16.01
C GLY A 168 11.03 4.61 -16.84
N ARG A 169 11.06 4.26 -18.13
CA ARG A 169 12.10 4.73 -19.06
C ARG A 169 12.23 6.26 -19.16
N LYS A 170 11.14 6.99 -18.86
CA LYS A 170 11.08 8.47 -18.91
C LYS A 170 10.75 9.11 -17.57
N ALA A 171 10.50 8.32 -16.54
CA ALA A 171 10.29 8.85 -15.20
C ALA A 171 11.56 9.52 -14.67
N LYS A 172 11.39 10.56 -13.88
CA LYS A 172 12.50 11.27 -13.22
C LYS A 172 13.07 10.45 -12.09
N SER A 173 12.20 9.80 -11.30
CA SER A 173 12.57 8.89 -10.22
C SER A 173 11.67 7.67 -10.19
N ILE A 174 12.21 6.58 -9.71
CA ILE A 174 11.57 5.27 -9.60
C ILE A 174 11.72 4.78 -8.16
N CYS A 175 10.70 5.01 -7.36
CA CYS A 175 10.62 4.57 -5.98
C CYS A 175 10.31 3.07 -5.95
N VAL A 176 11.16 2.28 -5.30
CA VAL A 176 11.02 0.82 -5.26
C VAL A 176 10.99 0.28 -3.82
N ALA A 177 10.31 -0.84 -3.65
CA ALA A 177 10.24 -1.51 -2.35
C ALA A 177 11.34 -2.57 -2.15
N TYR A 178 11.85 -3.15 -3.23
CA TYR A 178 12.78 -4.26 -3.21
C TYR A 178 14.11 -3.91 -3.86
N ASP A 179 15.16 -4.63 -3.49
CA ASP A 179 16.47 -4.60 -4.16
C ASP A 179 16.43 -5.34 -5.50
N GLY A 180 17.44 -5.15 -6.34
CA GLY A 180 17.59 -5.86 -7.63
C GLY A 180 16.65 -5.35 -8.73
N MET A 181 16.13 -4.12 -8.59
CA MET A 181 15.18 -3.52 -9.54
C MET A 181 15.86 -2.91 -10.76
N GLU A 182 17.19 -2.79 -10.78
CA GLU A 182 18.01 -2.37 -11.92
C GLU A 182 17.86 -3.26 -13.14
N ARG A 183 17.43 -4.50 -12.96
CA ARG A 183 17.05 -5.42 -14.07
C ARG A 183 15.81 -4.95 -14.85
N PHE A 184 15.05 -4.00 -14.31
CA PHE A 184 13.82 -3.48 -14.93
C PHE A 184 13.90 -1.99 -15.26
N PHE A 185 14.71 -1.24 -14.51
CA PHE A 185 14.76 0.21 -14.55
C PHE A 185 16.19 0.74 -14.62
N PRO A 186 16.40 1.96 -15.18
CA PRO A 186 17.70 2.62 -15.12
C PRO A 186 18.15 2.82 -13.68
N ALA A 187 19.35 2.28 -13.34
CA ALA A 187 19.86 2.24 -11.96
C ALA A 187 19.97 3.64 -11.32
N GLU A 188 20.35 4.65 -12.11
CA GLU A 188 20.52 6.04 -11.68
C GLU A 188 19.20 6.74 -11.27
N ARG A 189 18.08 6.15 -11.58
CA ARG A 189 16.75 6.68 -11.24
C ARG A 189 16.04 5.93 -10.12
N ILE A 190 16.63 4.81 -9.68
CA ILE A 190 16.06 3.98 -8.64
C ILE A 190 16.32 4.62 -7.27
N VAL A 191 15.25 4.75 -6.48
CA VAL A 191 15.31 5.19 -5.09
C VAL A 191 14.59 4.14 -4.24
N LYS A 192 15.31 3.53 -3.28
CA LYS A 192 14.71 2.57 -2.36
C LYS A 192 13.93 3.29 -1.27
N THR A 193 12.61 3.31 -1.43
CA THR A 193 11.68 3.99 -0.51
C THR A 193 10.87 3.04 0.35
N GLY A 194 10.75 1.77 -0.02
CA GLY A 194 9.76 0.87 0.55
C GLY A 194 8.37 1.06 -0.06
N ASN A 195 7.40 0.34 0.48
CA ASN A 195 5.99 0.51 0.13
C ASN A 195 5.32 1.47 1.10
N PRO A 196 4.68 2.54 0.60
CA PRO A 196 3.91 3.45 1.43
C PRO A 196 2.77 2.72 2.16
N LEU A 197 2.77 2.81 3.47
CA LEU A 197 1.74 2.26 4.33
C LEU A 197 1.07 3.39 5.13
N ARG A 198 -0.19 3.18 5.50
CA ARG A 198 -0.89 4.12 6.37
C ARG A 198 -0.28 4.08 7.78
N ALA A 199 -0.23 5.23 8.46
CA ALA A 199 0.40 5.40 9.78
C ALA A 199 -0.18 4.50 10.90
N VAL A 200 -1.33 3.85 10.67
CA VAL A 200 -2.06 3.00 11.63
C VAL A 200 -1.30 1.71 12.01
N PHE A 201 -0.25 1.33 11.28
CA PHE A 201 0.44 0.05 11.49
C PHE A 201 1.64 0.10 12.46
N SER A 202 1.73 1.08 13.34
CA SER A 202 2.74 1.05 14.41
C SER A 202 2.33 0.05 15.50
N ALA A 203 2.64 -1.23 15.29
CA ALA A 203 2.39 -2.30 16.27
C ALA A 203 3.16 -2.10 17.59
N ALA A 204 4.12 -1.19 17.63
CA ALA A 204 5.01 -0.95 18.77
C ALA A 204 4.32 -0.30 19.99
N GLN A 205 3.07 0.14 19.87
CA GLN A 205 2.34 0.83 20.93
C GLN A 205 1.05 0.13 21.37
N THR A 206 0.81 -1.10 20.90
CA THR A 206 -0.44 -1.82 21.17
C THR A 206 -0.29 -2.67 22.43
N ASP A 207 -1.18 -2.47 23.40
CA ASP A 207 -1.26 -3.30 24.60
C ASP A 207 -1.69 -4.72 24.25
N LYS A 208 -0.78 -5.69 24.49
CA LYS A 208 -1.02 -7.12 24.21
C LYS A 208 -2.16 -7.67 25.07
N GLY A 209 -2.29 -7.25 26.35
CA GLY A 209 -3.35 -7.71 27.24
C GLY A 209 -4.72 -7.29 26.72
N ALA A 210 -4.90 -6.01 26.42
CA ALA A 210 -6.14 -5.49 25.82
C ALA A 210 -6.47 -6.16 24.45
N ALA A 211 -5.44 -6.53 23.69
CA ALA A 211 -5.64 -7.21 22.41
C ALA A 211 -6.07 -8.67 22.60
N LEU A 212 -5.53 -9.38 23.58
CA LEU A 212 -5.99 -10.74 23.95
C LEU A 212 -7.45 -10.70 24.41
N ASP A 213 -7.79 -9.79 25.32
CA ASP A 213 -9.16 -9.62 25.82
C ASP A 213 -10.17 -9.33 24.71
N TYR A 214 -9.78 -8.51 23.72
CA TYR A 214 -10.61 -8.18 22.56
C TYR A 214 -10.99 -9.42 21.74
N TYR A 215 -10.09 -10.40 21.61
CA TYR A 215 -10.35 -11.65 20.90
C TYR A 215 -10.91 -12.76 21.82
N GLY A 216 -11.04 -12.52 23.12
CA GLY A 216 -11.42 -13.53 24.11
C GLY A 216 -10.35 -14.59 24.30
N PHE A 217 -9.07 -14.21 24.17
CA PHE A 217 -7.89 -15.04 24.29
C PHE A 217 -7.18 -14.83 25.61
N ASN A 218 -6.22 -15.71 25.90
CA ASN A 218 -5.36 -15.63 27.07
C ASN A 218 -3.89 -15.83 26.67
N ASP A 219 -2.96 -15.65 27.58
CA ASP A 219 -1.52 -15.72 27.31
C ASP A 219 -0.94 -17.16 27.47
N SER A 220 -1.79 -18.17 27.67
CA SER A 220 -1.36 -19.56 27.88
C SER A 220 -1.07 -20.34 26.58
N LEU A 221 -1.67 -19.92 25.48
CA LEU A 221 -1.53 -20.58 24.17
C LEU A 221 -1.03 -19.59 23.13
N PRO A 222 -0.17 -20.07 22.20
CA PRO A 222 0.28 -19.24 21.08
C PRO A 222 -0.89 -18.89 20.14
N VAL A 223 -0.74 -17.75 19.44
CA VAL A 223 -1.76 -17.22 18.54
C VAL A 223 -1.29 -17.31 17.09
N ILE A 224 -2.08 -17.96 16.24
CA ILE A 224 -1.91 -17.97 14.78
C ILE A 224 -2.94 -17.04 14.14
N LEU A 225 -2.46 -16.07 13.36
CA LEU A 225 -3.30 -15.16 12.58
C LEU A 225 -3.39 -15.68 11.14
N VAL A 226 -4.60 -15.92 10.63
CA VAL A 226 -4.86 -16.36 9.25
C VAL A 226 -5.57 -15.25 8.48
N VAL A 227 -4.90 -14.66 7.46
CA VAL A 227 -5.39 -13.50 6.71
C VAL A 227 -5.41 -13.77 5.21
N GLY A 228 -6.60 -13.81 4.64
CA GLY A 228 -6.83 -14.02 3.20
C GLY A 228 -7.03 -12.72 2.39
N GLY A 229 -6.97 -11.56 3.05
CA GLY A 229 -7.33 -10.26 2.46
C GLY A 229 -8.84 -9.97 2.56
N SER A 230 -9.27 -8.74 2.22
CA SER A 230 -10.64 -8.23 2.46
C SER A 230 -11.76 -9.02 1.77
N LEU A 231 -11.48 -9.68 0.66
CA LEU A 231 -12.44 -10.53 -0.07
C LEU A 231 -12.41 -11.98 0.42
N GLY A 232 -11.35 -12.36 1.11
CA GLY A 232 -11.09 -13.73 1.53
C GLY A 232 -10.40 -14.56 0.46
N THR A 233 -9.97 -15.74 0.86
CA THR A 233 -9.23 -16.67 0.02
C THR A 233 -9.76 -18.09 0.21
N ARG A 234 -10.23 -18.71 -0.86
CA ARG A 234 -10.79 -20.07 -0.81
C ARG A 234 -9.79 -21.07 -0.24
N THR A 235 -8.54 -21.03 -0.67
CA THR A 235 -7.48 -21.92 -0.22
C THR A 235 -7.27 -21.86 1.30
N LEU A 236 -7.13 -20.64 1.87
CA LEU A 236 -6.93 -20.48 3.32
C LEU A 236 -8.19 -20.87 4.11
N ASN A 237 -9.38 -20.59 3.58
CA ASN A 237 -10.62 -21.04 4.22
C ASN A 237 -10.75 -22.57 4.18
N ASN A 238 -10.41 -23.22 3.06
CA ASN A 238 -10.41 -24.67 2.97
C ASN A 238 -9.35 -25.31 3.89
N MET A 239 -8.16 -24.71 3.98
CA MET A 239 -7.13 -25.12 4.95
C MET A 239 -7.67 -25.12 6.38
N MET A 240 -8.30 -24.03 6.79
CA MET A 240 -8.88 -23.94 8.14
C MET A 240 -10.01 -24.93 8.35
N ARG A 241 -10.91 -25.09 7.38
CA ARG A 241 -12.00 -26.08 7.45
C ARG A 241 -11.46 -27.51 7.59
N SER A 242 -10.51 -27.89 6.74
CA SER A 242 -9.89 -29.21 6.78
C SER A 242 -9.26 -29.48 8.13
N TRP A 243 -8.55 -28.50 8.69
CA TRP A 243 -7.93 -28.64 10.00
C TRP A 243 -8.96 -28.72 11.14
N VAL A 244 -9.95 -27.82 11.17
CA VAL A 244 -11.01 -27.82 12.20
C VAL A 244 -11.75 -29.18 12.28
N MET A 245 -12.00 -29.81 11.14
CA MET A 245 -12.61 -31.15 11.11
C MET A 245 -11.75 -32.25 11.73
N THR A 246 -10.47 -32.01 11.94
CA THR A 246 -9.58 -32.98 12.62
C THR A 246 -9.50 -32.77 14.15
N LEU A 247 -10.11 -31.68 14.65
CA LEU A 247 -10.05 -31.33 16.06
C LEU A 247 -11.25 -31.91 16.83
N ASP A 248 -11.02 -32.22 18.10
CA ASP A 248 -12.05 -32.70 19.02
C ASP A 248 -12.64 -31.54 19.84
N GLY A 249 -13.21 -30.54 19.11
CA GLY A 249 -13.88 -29.39 19.69
C GLY A 249 -12.99 -28.33 20.33
N GLU A 250 -11.67 -28.50 20.34
CA GLU A 250 -10.73 -27.54 20.89
C GLU A 250 -9.42 -27.48 20.07
N ALA A 251 -9.01 -26.27 19.71
CA ALA A 251 -7.73 -26.06 19.02
C ALA A 251 -6.57 -25.99 20.03
N PRO A 252 -5.40 -26.60 19.71
CA PRO A 252 -4.22 -26.57 20.57
C PRO A 252 -3.50 -25.22 20.59
N VAL A 253 -3.95 -24.28 19.79
CA VAL A 253 -3.48 -22.89 19.66
C VAL A 253 -4.68 -21.95 19.54
N GLN A 254 -4.50 -20.70 19.83
CA GLN A 254 -5.50 -19.67 19.55
C GLN A 254 -5.40 -19.22 18.10
N VAL A 255 -6.54 -19.04 17.42
CA VAL A 255 -6.53 -18.65 16.01
C VAL A 255 -7.43 -17.44 15.76
N ILE A 256 -6.87 -16.42 15.14
CA ILE A 256 -7.64 -15.33 14.52
C ILE A 256 -7.80 -15.66 13.04
N TRP A 257 -9.02 -15.98 12.62
CA TRP A 257 -9.32 -16.38 11.25
C TRP A 257 -10.15 -15.34 10.50
N GLN A 258 -9.51 -14.59 9.61
CA GLN A 258 -10.18 -13.69 8.67
C GLN A 258 -10.66 -14.48 7.45
N THR A 259 -11.95 -14.68 7.35
CA THR A 259 -12.58 -15.46 6.27
C THR A 259 -12.77 -14.65 4.98
N GLY A 260 -12.89 -13.32 5.09
CA GLY A 260 -13.24 -12.44 3.99
C GLY A 260 -14.76 -12.39 3.74
N ARG A 261 -15.21 -11.28 3.14
CA ARG A 261 -16.65 -10.98 2.98
C ARG A 261 -17.41 -12.02 2.15
N TYR A 262 -16.77 -12.63 1.17
CA TYR A 262 -17.44 -13.64 0.31
C TYR A 262 -17.71 -14.96 1.02
N TYR A 263 -16.93 -15.28 2.05
CA TYR A 263 -16.98 -16.58 2.71
C TYR A 263 -17.51 -16.49 4.15
N GLU A 264 -17.83 -15.30 4.64
CA GLU A 264 -18.20 -15.07 6.03
C GLU A 264 -19.35 -15.96 6.47
N GLN A 265 -20.47 -15.94 5.73
CA GLN A 265 -21.66 -16.68 6.09
C GLN A 265 -21.42 -18.21 6.03
N GLU A 266 -20.73 -18.68 5.00
CA GLU A 266 -20.37 -20.09 4.86
C GLU A 266 -19.50 -20.57 6.02
N MET A 267 -18.47 -19.80 6.38
CA MET A 267 -17.56 -20.17 7.46
C MET A 267 -18.22 -20.04 8.85
N LYS A 268 -19.13 -19.10 9.03
CA LYS A 268 -19.92 -19.00 10.25
C LYS A 268 -20.83 -20.23 10.45
N GLN A 269 -21.53 -20.65 9.39
CA GLN A 269 -22.34 -21.87 9.42
C GLN A 269 -21.49 -23.13 9.66
N PHE A 270 -20.29 -23.18 9.05
CA PHE A 270 -19.35 -24.26 9.25
C PHE A 270 -18.94 -24.39 10.73
N LEU A 271 -18.58 -23.29 11.41
CA LEU A 271 -18.19 -23.33 12.83
C LEU A 271 -19.40 -23.58 13.76
N GLN A 272 -20.62 -23.30 13.35
CA GLN A 272 -21.82 -23.72 14.08
C GLN A 272 -21.99 -25.26 14.05
N HIS A 273 -21.59 -25.88 12.94
CA HIS A 273 -21.65 -27.34 12.79
C HIS A 273 -20.44 -28.05 13.43
N TYR A 274 -19.28 -27.39 13.46
CA TYR A 274 -18.04 -27.85 14.10
C TYR A 274 -17.59 -26.85 15.18
N PRO A 275 -18.31 -26.76 16.32
CA PRO A 275 -17.97 -25.83 17.38
C PRO A 275 -16.56 -26.11 17.90
N THR A 276 -15.67 -25.14 17.81
CA THR A 276 -14.27 -25.29 18.20
C THR A 276 -13.85 -24.11 19.06
N LYS A 277 -13.37 -24.38 20.28
CA LYS A 277 -12.80 -23.36 21.17
C LYS A 277 -11.47 -22.83 20.60
N ASN A 278 -11.08 -21.67 21.12
CA ASN A 278 -9.82 -21.01 20.77
C ASN A 278 -9.75 -20.49 19.30
N ILE A 279 -10.89 -20.38 18.61
CA ILE A 279 -10.95 -19.81 17.26
C ILE A 279 -11.87 -18.59 17.26
N TRP A 280 -11.29 -17.42 16.98
CA TRP A 280 -12.04 -16.23 16.60
C TRP A 280 -12.18 -16.19 15.08
N GLN A 281 -13.40 -15.92 14.58
CA GLN A 281 -13.69 -15.83 13.14
C GLN A 281 -14.40 -14.51 12.83
N GLY A 282 -13.96 -13.84 11.78
CA GLY A 282 -14.61 -12.65 11.25
C GLY A 282 -14.35 -12.46 9.76
N ALA A 283 -15.30 -11.78 9.09
CA ALA A 283 -15.15 -11.42 7.68
C ALA A 283 -13.96 -10.46 7.45
N PHE A 284 -13.79 -9.56 8.41
CA PHE A 284 -12.77 -8.51 8.36
C PHE A 284 -12.21 -8.27 9.77
N ILE A 285 -10.96 -7.92 9.86
CA ILE A 285 -10.29 -7.54 11.10
C ILE A 285 -10.22 -6.02 11.14
N GLU A 286 -11.02 -5.39 12.00
CA GLU A 286 -11.04 -3.94 12.15
C GLU A 286 -9.81 -3.44 12.90
N ARG A 287 -9.40 -4.16 13.96
CA ARG A 287 -8.25 -3.89 14.79
C ARG A 287 -7.06 -4.77 14.38
N MET A 288 -6.50 -4.49 13.17
CA MET A 288 -5.34 -5.22 12.67
C MET A 288 -4.10 -5.01 13.55
N ASP A 289 -4.01 -3.87 14.21
CA ASP A 289 -3.00 -3.58 15.24
C ASP A 289 -3.09 -4.59 16.40
N TYR A 290 -4.28 -4.91 16.89
CA TYR A 290 -4.50 -5.92 17.93
C TYR A 290 -4.15 -7.33 17.42
N ALA A 291 -4.59 -7.67 16.20
CA ALA A 291 -4.28 -8.96 15.62
C ALA A 291 -2.76 -9.18 15.49
N TYR A 292 -2.03 -8.17 15.01
CA TYR A 292 -0.58 -8.24 14.94
C TYR A 292 0.06 -8.24 16.34
N ALA A 293 -0.45 -7.51 17.32
CA ALA A 293 0.12 -7.50 18.67
C ALA A 293 0.15 -8.89 19.29
N VAL A 294 -0.94 -9.67 19.15
CA VAL A 294 -1.07 -10.99 19.78
C VAL A 294 -0.50 -12.14 18.93
N ALA A 295 -0.42 -12.02 17.61
CA ALA A 295 0.02 -13.08 16.74
C ALA A 295 1.48 -13.49 16.96
N ASP A 296 1.74 -14.78 17.14
CA ASP A 296 3.08 -15.38 17.16
C ASP A 296 3.52 -15.80 15.74
N VAL A 297 2.58 -16.29 14.93
CA VAL A 297 2.79 -16.62 13.51
C VAL A 297 1.62 -16.07 12.69
N VAL A 298 1.92 -15.60 11.50
CA VAL A 298 0.91 -15.13 10.52
C VAL A 298 0.93 -16.04 9.30
N ILE A 299 -0.23 -16.59 8.93
CA ILE A 299 -0.43 -17.26 7.63
C ILE A 299 -1.13 -16.24 6.72
N SER A 300 -0.51 -15.86 5.60
CA SER A 300 -1.04 -14.80 4.76
C SER A 300 -0.72 -14.97 3.28
N ARG A 301 -1.50 -14.29 2.44
CA ARG A 301 -1.10 -13.98 1.06
C ARG A 301 0.07 -13.00 1.06
N SER A 302 0.88 -13.02 0.00
CA SER A 302 2.09 -12.20 -0.16
C SER A 302 1.89 -10.99 -1.08
N GLY A 303 0.74 -10.31 -0.93
CA GLY A 303 0.51 -9.01 -1.56
C GLY A 303 1.50 -7.97 -1.04
N ALA A 304 1.95 -7.04 -1.91
CA ALA A 304 3.03 -6.11 -1.60
C ALA A 304 2.82 -5.29 -0.32
N CYS A 305 1.60 -4.75 -0.10
CA CYS A 305 1.28 -4.01 1.12
C CYS A 305 1.33 -4.92 2.36
N THR A 306 0.74 -6.12 2.27
CA THR A 306 0.73 -7.09 3.37
C THR A 306 2.15 -7.50 3.77
N VAL A 307 3.02 -7.76 2.79
CA VAL A 307 4.43 -8.06 3.07
C VAL A 307 5.10 -6.92 3.83
N SER A 308 4.87 -5.68 3.41
CA SER A 308 5.47 -4.51 4.06
C SER A 308 4.89 -4.25 5.45
N GLU A 309 3.59 -4.49 5.64
CA GLU A 309 2.93 -4.44 6.96
C GLU A 309 3.52 -5.47 7.92
N LEU A 310 3.73 -6.70 7.45
CA LEU A 310 4.33 -7.78 8.24
C LEU A 310 5.80 -7.50 8.59
N CYS A 311 6.54 -6.85 7.69
CA CYS A 311 7.89 -6.36 8.00
C CYS A 311 7.87 -5.32 9.12
N LEU A 312 6.95 -4.34 9.07
CA LEU A 312 6.80 -3.34 10.12
C LEU A 312 6.35 -3.95 11.45
N ALA A 313 5.43 -4.91 11.40
CA ALA A 313 4.97 -5.62 12.59
C ALA A 313 6.02 -6.60 13.16
N GLY A 314 7.07 -6.92 12.40
CA GLY A 314 8.12 -7.87 12.80
C GLY A 314 7.61 -9.29 13.02
N LYS A 315 6.53 -9.71 12.32
CA LYS A 315 5.84 -10.97 12.61
C LYS A 315 6.38 -12.14 11.81
N PRO A 316 6.76 -13.24 12.46
CA PRO A 316 7.05 -14.51 11.79
C PRO A 316 5.91 -14.90 10.87
N THR A 317 6.21 -15.14 9.60
CA THR A 317 5.17 -15.28 8.59
C THR A 317 5.40 -16.53 7.73
N LEU A 318 4.30 -17.27 7.52
CA LEU A 318 4.16 -18.32 6.51
C LEU A 318 3.33 -17.76 5.35
N PHE A 319 3.97 -17.48 4.23
CA PHE A 319 3.27 -17.04 3.03
C PHE A 319 2.65 -18.20 2.26
N VAL A 320 1.43 -17.96 1.77
CA VAL A 320 0.74 -18.81 0.79
C VAL A 320 0.43 -17.92 -0.42
N PRO A 321 1.35 -17.77 -1.39
CA PRO A 321 1.18 -16.90 -2.53
C PRO A 321 -0.04 -17.29 -3.38
N SER A 322 -0.79 -16.30 -3.89
CA SER A 322 -1.88 -16.55 -4.83
C SER A 322 -1.34 -16.83 -6.23
N PRO A 323 -1.73 -17.94 -6.88
CA PRO A 323 -1.33 -18.23 -8.26
C PRO A 323 -2.09 -17.36 -9.28
N ASN A 324 -3.20 -16.74 -8.87
CA ASN A 324 -4.12 -16.02 -9.76
C ASN A 324 -3.78 -14.51 -9.89
N VAL A 325 -2.49 -14.17 -9.84
CA VAL A 325 -2.02 -12.78 -9.95
C VAL A 325 -1.18 -12.57 -11.21
N ALA A 326 -1.05 -11.31 -11.63
CA ALA A 326 -0.25 -10.99 -12.80
C ALA A 326 1.23 -11.30 -12.54
N GLU A 327 1.88 -11.95 -13.53
CA GLU A 327 3.33 -12.18 -13.54
C GLU A 327 3.87 -12.92 -12.30
N ASP A 328 2.99 -13.65 -11.59
CA ASP A 328 3.31 -14.41 -10.39
C ASP A 328 4.03 -13.56 -9.32
N HIS A 329 3.62 -12.30 -9.19
CA HIS A 329 4.30 -11.37 -8.29
C HIS A 329 4.22 -11.76 -6.81
N GLN A 330 3.16 -12.49 -6.38
CA GLN A 330 3.06 -12.90 -4.98
C GLN A 330 4.11 -13.94 -4.61
N THR A 331 4.35 -14.95 -5.46
CA THR A 331 5.44 -15.92 -5.23
C THR A 331 6.79 -15.20 -5.17
N LYS A 332 7.05 -14.28 -6.08
CA LYS A 332 8.29 -13.51 -6.11
C LYS A 332 8.48 -12.61 -4.88
N ASN A 333 7.39 -11.97 -4.40
CA ASN A 333 7.43 -11.19 -3.16
C ASN A 333 7.76 -12.06 -1.95
N ALA A 334 7.10 -13.21 -1.80
CA ALA A 334 7.38 -14.16 -0.72
C ALA A 334 8.81 -14.69 -0.79
N GLN A 335 9.27 -15.11 -1.99
CA GLN A 335 10.61 -15.65 -2.20
C GLN A 335 11.71 -14.66 -1.79
N ALA A 336 11.52 -13.37 -2.08
CA ALA A 336 12.47 -12.31 -1.68
C ALA A 336 12.68 -12.23 -0.15
N LEU A 337 11.69 -12.64 0.66
CA LEU A 337 11.82 -12.73 2.12
C LEU A 337 12.35 -14.10 2.56
N VAL A 338 11.96 -15.17 1.89
CA VAL A 338 12.46 -16.53 2.16
C VAL A 338 13.97 -16.61 1.94
N ASP A 339 14.48 -16.03 0.86
CA ASP A 339 15.91 -15.96 0.53
C ASP A 339 16.72 -15.24 1.63
N LYS A 340 16.09 -14.30 2.35
CA LYS A 340 16.67 -13.58 3.48
C LYS A 340 16.41 -14.26 4.84
N LYS A 341 15.87 -15.48 4.85
CA LYS A 341 15.45 -16.20 6.07
C LYS A 341 14.52 -15.37 6.96
N ALA A 342 13.66 -14.55 6.32
CA ALA A 342 12.73 -13.65 6.98
C ALA A 342 11.28 -14.15 6.97
N ALA A 343 10.99 -15.23 6.23
CA ALA A 343 9.68 -15.87 6.16
C ALA A 343 9.80 -17.32 5.71
N ARG A 344 8.70 -18.05 5.84
CA ARG A 344 8.47 -19.37 5.20
C ARG A 344 7.44 -19.21 4.08
N MET A 345 7.39 -20.16 3.18
CA MET A 345 6.42 -20.19 2.08
C MET A 345 5.94 -21.62 1.82
N VAL A 346 4.66 -21.75 1.52
CA VAL A 346 4.00 -22.97 1.04
C VAL A 346 3.26 -22.61 -0.24
N ALA A 347 3.34 -23.48 -1.25
CA ALA A 347 2.60 -23.27 -2.50
C ALA A 347 1.08 -23.32 -2.25
N ASP A 348 0.28 -22.57 -3.03
CA ASP A 348 -1.18 -22.54 -2.89
C ASP A 348 -1.81 -23.93 -3.02
N ALA A 349 -1.27 -24.74 -3.93
CA ALA A 349 -1.76 -26.11 -4.19
C ALA A 349 -1.58 -27.03 -2.97
N ASP A 350 -0.54 -26.82 -2.17
CA ASP A 350 -0.20 -27.68 -1.03
C ASP A 350 -0.74 -27.11 0.29
N ALA A 351 -1.31 -25.90 0.28
CA ALA A 351 -1.61 -25.17 1.49
C ALA A 351 -2.69 -25.83 2.36
N VAL A 352 -3.68 -26.48 1.74
CA VAL A 352 -4.76 -27.18 2.47
C VAL A 352 -4.20 -28.28 3.34
N ASP A 353 -3.20 -29.01 2.83
CA ASP A 353 -2.66 -30.20 3.49
C ASP A 353 -1.54 -29.86 4.49
N CYS A 354 -0.73 -28.81 4.23
CA CYS A 354 0.48 -28.64 5.03
C CYS A 354 0.69 -27.23 5.63
N ALA A 355 -0.09 -26.20 5.26
CA ALA A 355 0.24 -24.86 5.75
C ALA A 355 -0.04 -24.71 7.25
N ILE A 356 -1.18 -25.19 7.77
CA ILE A 356 -1.47 -25.11 9.20
C ILE A 356 -0.50 -25.96 10.03
N SER A 357 -0.17 -27.19 9.58
CA SER A 357 0.79 -28.05 10.26
C SER A 357 2.21 -27.42 10.27
N THR A 358 2.57 -26.68 9.22
CA THR A 358 3.82 -25.93 9.17
C THR A 358 3.80 -24.76 10.17
N ALA A 359 2.71 -24.01 10.26
CA ALA A 359 2.56 -22.95 11.25
C ALA A 359 2.60 -23.48 12.68
N LEU A 360 1.98 -24.62 12.95
CA LEU A 360 2.05 -25.29 14.27
C LEU A 360 3.48 -25.68 14.63
N ARG A 361 4.28 -26.16 13.67
CA ARG A 361 5.71 -26.42 13.91
C ARG A 361 6.49 -25.13 14.17
N MET A 362 6.17 -24.05 13.44
CA MET A 362 6.82 -22.76 13.64
C MET A 362 6.56 -22.22 15.06
N VAL A 363 5.32 -22.27 15.57
CA VAL A 363 5.03 -21.78 16.94
C VAL A 363 5.69 -22.64 18.01
N ALA A 364 5.99 -23.91 17.75
CA ALA A 364 6.69 -24.80 18.68
C ALA A 364 8.22 -24.55 18.71
N ASP A 365 8.78 -23.86 17.71
CA ASP A 365 10.22 -23.56 17.65
C ASP A 365 10.50 -22.07 17.95
N SER A 366 10.77 -21.77 19.19
CA SER A 366 11.07 -20.41 19.66
C SER A 366 12.32 -19.80 19.02
N ASN A 367 13.31 -20.62 18.65
CA ASN A 367 14.51 -20.15 17.96
C ASN A 367 14.17 -19.73 16.52
N GLU A 368 13.35 -20.51 15.81
CA GLU A 368 12.88 -20.15 14.49
C GLU A 368 12.04 -18.86 14.53
N LEU A 369 11.09 -18.74 15.46
CA LEU A 369 10.28 -17.53 15.62
C LEU A 369 11.14 -16.30 15.84
N THR A 370 12.11 -16.39 16.76
CA THR A 370 13.03 -15.28 17.05
C THR A 370 13.85 -14.88 15.82
N MET A 371 14.37 -15.86 15.09
CA MET A 371 15.14 -15.63 13.86
C MET A 371 14.28 -14.95 12.79
N LEU A 372 13.09 -15.49 12.52
CA LEU A 372 12.19 -14.95 11.49
C LEU A 372 11.75 -13.53 11.85
N SER A 373 11.33 -13.29 13.10
CA SER A 373 10.93 -11.96 13.60
C SER A 373 12.06 -10.94 13.43
N LYS A 374 13.26 -11.27 13.87
CA LYS A 374 14.43 -10.39 13.73
C LYS A 374 14.78 -10.09 12.28
N ASN A 375 14.69 -11.07 11.39
CA ASN A 375 15.05 -10.90 10.00
C ASN A 375 13.99 -10.13 9.21
N ILE A 376 12.70 -10.40 9.45
CA ILE A 376 11.61 -9.69 8.75
C ILE A 376 11.56 -8.22 9.20
N ALA A 377 11.78 -7.93 10.49
CA ALA A 377 11.82 -6.57 11.01
C ALA A 377 12.94 -5.72 10.39
N LYS A 378 14.10 -6.31 10.05
CA LYS A 378 15.19 -5.61 9.35
C LYS A 378 14.82 -5.12 7.95
N LEU A 379 13.76 -5.67 7.36
CA LEU A 379 13.28 -5.31 6.02
C LEU A 379 12.23 -4.18 6.07
N ALA A 380 11.84 -3.75 7.26
CA ALA A 380 10.87 -2.68 7.47
C ALA A 380 11.42 -1.32 7.02
N ILE A 381 10.58 -0.54 6.36
CA ILE A 381 10.83 0.86 6.03
C ILE A 381 9.62 1.65 6.51
N ALA A 382 9.74 2.25 7.69
CA ALA A 382 8.59 2.87 8.37
C ALA A 382 8.17 4.20 7.74
N ASP A 383 9.12 4.96 7.21
CA ASP A 383 8.95 6.29 6.60
C ASP A 383 8.78 6.24 5.07
N SER A 384 8.28 5.11 4.55
CA SER A 384 8.20 4.89 3.10
C SER A 384 7.26 5.88 2.39
N ALA A 385 6.16 6.30 3.01
CA ALA A 385 5.26 7.29 2.43
C ALA A 385 5.93 8.68 2.35
N GLU A 386 6.63 9.07 3.40
CA GLU A 386 7.40 10.31 3.47
C GLU A 386 8.55 10.33 2.46
N ARG A 387 9.24 9.21 2.27
CA ARG A 387 10.30 9.09 1.25
C ARG A 387 9.76 9.28 -0.16
N VAL A 388 8.64 8.66 -0.49
CA VAL A 388 8.01 8.83 -1.82
C VAL A 388 7.50 10.26 -1.99
N ALA A 389 6.91 10.85 -0.95
CA ALA A 389 6.47 12.25 -0.96
C ALA A 389 7.66 13.20 -1.18
N ALA A 390 8.74 13.03 -0.41
CA ALA A 390 9.96 13.84 -0.55
C ALA A 390 10.58 13.70 -1.95
N GLU A 391 10.58 12.49 -2.52
CA GLU A 391 11.07 12.28 -3.88
C GLU A 391 10.22 13.00 -4.93
N ALA A 392 8.90 13.01 -4.78
CA ALA A 392 8.01 13.75 -5.66
C ALA A 392 8.24 15.28 -5.56
N LEU A 393 8.45 15.79 -4.35
CA LEU A 393 8.65 17.23 -4.10
C LEU A 393 9.92 17.79 -4.73
N LYS A 394 10.95 16.99 -5.00
CA LYS A 394 12.15 17.43 -5.72
C LYS A 394 11.86 17.99 -7.11
N TYR A 395 10.74 17.61 -7.69
CA TYR A 395 10.33 17.99 -9.05
C TYR A 395 9.21 19.05 -9.08
N CYS A 396 8.75 19.49 -7.92
CA CYS A 396 7.85 20.64 -7.83
C CYS A 396 8.67 21.93 -8.04
N LYS A 397 8.07 22.89 -8.72
CA LYS A 397 8.72 24.21 -8.96
C LYS A 397 9.10 24.85 -7.63
N GLU A 398 10.32 25.35 -7.53
CA GLU A 398 10.70 26.24 -6.44
C GLU A 398 9.87 27.52 -6.52
N SER A 399 9.50 28.03 -5.37
CA SER A 399 8.68 29.26 -5.23
C SER A 399 9.52 30.48 -5.47
#